data_02565623dfbc97f0edc1e95ef8baa52a
#
_entry.id   02565623dfbc97f0edc1e95ef8baa52a
#
_cell.length_a   1.000
_cell.length_b   1.000
_cell.length_c   1.000
_cell.angle_alpha   90.00
_cell.angle_beta   90.00
_cell.angle_gamma   90.00
#
_symmetry.space_group_name_H-M   'P 1'
#
loop_
_entity.id
_entity.type
_entity.pdbx_description
1 polymer ?
#
loop_
_entity_poly.entity_id
_entity_poly.type
_entity_poly.pdbx_seq_one_letter_code
_entity_poly.pdbx_strand_id
1 'polypeptide(L)' 'MKQKIVHLHSKVNENGALVDFDLDEEIKKLERDNYVVKQITSSSSCQYYPNKPTETFVHVLLLVENNLETL' A
#
# COMPACT_ATOMS: atom_id res chain seq x y z
N MET A 1 20.23 -10.53 -2.68
CA MET A 1 18.78 -10.33 -2.58
C MET A 1 18.40 -9.00 -3.14
N LYS A 2 17.34 -8.97 -3.93
CA LYS A 2 16.82 -7.71 -4.43
C LYS A 2 15.70 -7.22 -3.52
N GLN A 3 15.79 -5.96 -3.15
CA GLN A 3 14.76 -5.30 -2.39
C GLN A 3 14.14 -4.20 -3.24
N LYS A 4 12.87 -3.95 -3.03
CA LYS A 4 12.21 -2.80 -3.62
C LYS A 4 11.14 -2.26 -2.68
N ILE A 5 10.75 -1.04 -2.91
CA ILE A 5 9.67 -0.40 -2.17
C ILE A 5 8.47 -0.30 -3.09
N VAL A 6 7.34 -0.80 -2.61
CA VAL A 6 6.07 -0.68 -3.31
C VAL A 6 5.25 0.40 -2.60
N HIS A 7 4.85 1.41 -3.35
CA HIS A 7 4.04 2.51 -2.81
C HIS A 7 2.60 2.36 -3.29
N LEU A 8 1.70 2.20 -2.35
CA LEU A 8 0.27 2.12 -2.61
C LEU A 8 -0.41 3.34 -1.97
N HIS A 9 -1.40 3.89 -2.64
CA HIS A 9 -2.18 4.97 -2.05
C HIS A 9 -3.65 4.81 -2.43
N SER A 10 -4.52 5.26 -1.55
CA SER A 10 -5.96 5.14 -1.76
C SER A 10 -6.69 6.23 -1.01
N LYS A 11 -7.84 6.61 -1.53
CA LYS A 11 -8.82 7.36 -0.76
C LYS A 11 -9.47 6.43 0.26
N VAL A 12 -9.93 7.03 1.35
CA VAL A 12 -10.72 6.32 2.36
C VAL A 12 -12.16 6.79 2.22
N ASN A 13 -13.10 5.84 2.13
CA ASN A 13 -14.52 6.17 2.01
C ASN A 13 -15.11 6.53 3.37
N GLU A 14 -16.41 6.86 3.40
CA GLU A 14 -17.11 7.24 4.61
C GLU A 14 -17.09 6.18 5.71
N ASN A 15 -16.94 4.92 5.32
CA ASN A 15 -16.88 3.80 6.25
C ASN A 15 -15.47 3.46 6.72
N GLY A 16 -14.48 4.24 6.29
CA GLY A 16 -13.10 3.98 6.64
C GLY A 16 -12.41 2.91 5.80
N ALA A 17 -13.02 2.48 4.71
CA ALA A 17 -12.45 1.45 3.84
C ALA A 17 -11.65 2.08 2.69
N LEU A 18 -10.60 1.39 2.27
CA LEU A 18 -9.81 1.78 1.11
C LEU A 18 -10.59 1.48 -0.17
N VAL A 19 -10.56 2.38 -1.14
CA VAL A 19 -11.35 2.24 -2.37
C VAL A 19 -10.52 1.93 -3.61
N ASP A 20 -9.22 2.18 -3.59
CA ASP A 20 -8.37 2.02 -4.78
C ASP A 20 -7.58 0.72 -4.79
N PHE A 21 -7.42 0.06 -3.66
CA PHE A 21 -6.73 -1.23 -3.62
C PHE A 21 -7.14 -2.02 -2.38
N ASP A 22 -6.90 -3.33 -2.43
CA ASP A 22 -7.04 -4.22 -1.29
C ASP A 22 -5.64 -4.69 -0.90
N LEU A 23 -5.22 -4.38 0.32
CA LEU A 23 -3.87 -4.69 0.77
C LEU A 23 -3.58 -6.19 0.74
N ASP A 24 -4.55 -7.02 1.15
CA ASP A 24 -4.35 -8.46 1.14
C ASP A 24 -4.12 -8.98 -0.28
N GLU A 25 -4.85 -8.47 -1.25
CA GLU A 25 -4.66 -8.86 -2.64
C GLU A 25 -3.31 -8.42 -3.19
N GLU A 26 -2.89 -7.22 -2.83
CA GLU A 26 -1.58 -6.71 -3.26
C GLU A 26 -0.44 -7.55 -2.68
N ILE A 27 -0.56 -7.94 -1.41
CA ILE A 27 0.42 -8.81 -0.78
C ILE A 27 0.43 -10.18 -1.46
N LYS A 28 -0.73 -10.74 -1.77
CA LYS A 28 -0.81 -12.02 -2.48
C LYS A 28 -0.18 -11.96 -3.86
N LYS A 29 -0.35 -10.87 -4.58
CA LYS A 29 0.32 -10.69 -5.87
C LYS A 29 1.84 -10.69 -5.73
N LEU A 30 2.35 -10.01 -4.71
CA LEU A 30 3.78 -9.99 -4.45
C LEU A 30 4.30 -11.39 -4.10
N GLU A 31 3.56 -12.14 -3.30
CA GLU A 31 3.94 -13.51 -2.95
C GLU A 31 3.98 -14.42 -4.17
N ARG A 32 3.04 -14.25 -5.11
CA ARG A 32 3.07 -15.01 -6.38
C ARG A 32 4.31 -14.72 -7.20
N ASP A 33 4.84 -13.51 -7.09
CA ASP A 33 6.07 -13.12 -7.78
C ASP A 33 7.32 -13.39 -6.95
N ASN A 34 7.17 -14.18 -5.89
CA ASN A 34 8.25 -14.60 -4.99
C ASN A 34 8.86 -13.47 -4.17
N TYR A 35 8.08 -12.44 -3.91
CA TYR A 35 8.46 -11.38 -2.98
C TYR A 35 7.92 -11.69 -1.59
N VAL A 36 8.71 -11.35 -0.59
CA VAL A 36 8.32 -11.44 0.81
C VAL A 36 8.25 -10.03 1.37
N VAL A 37 7.17 -9.70 2.03
CA VAL A 37 7.02 -8.39 2.67
C VAL A 37 7.81 -8.39 3.97
N LYS A 38 8.78 -7.49 4.06
CA LYS A 38 9.66 -7.37 5.24
C LYS A 38 9.21 -6.28 6.19
N GLN A 39 8.61 -5.23 5.67
CA GLN A 39 8.17 -4.11 6.48
C GLN A 39 7.00 -3.42 5.82
N ILE A 40 6.05 -2.99 6.63
CA ILE A 40 4.90 -2.21 6.19
C ILE A 40 4.90 -0.91 6.98
N THR A 41 4.84 0.21 6.27
CA THR A 41 4.72 1.53 6.88
C THR A 41 3.50 2.21 6.27
N SER A 42 2.67 2.80 7.11
CA SER A 42 1.50 3.51 6.61
C SER A 42 1.46 4.93 7.18
N SER A 43 0.89 5.82 6.40
CA SER A 43 0.64 7.19 6.82
C SER A 43 -0.67 7.66 6.21
N SER A 44 -1.27 8.67 6.80
CA SER A 44 -2.50 9.24 6.30
C SER A 44 -2.34 10.73 6.09
N SER A 45 -3.09 11.26 5.14
CA SER A 45 -3.14 12.69 4.88
C SER A 45 -4.57 13.09 4.59
N CYS A 46 -4.92 14.33 4.94
CA CYS A 46 -6.24 14.87 4.68
C CYS A 46 -6.12 16.08 3.77
N GLN A 47 -7.06 16.19 2.83
CA GLN A 47 -7.13 17.35 1.98
C GLN A 47 -8.42 18.10 2.25
N TYR A 48 -8.29 19.36 2.62
CA TYR A 48 -9.43 20.21 2.92
C TYR A 48 -9.83 21.02 1.71
N TYR A 49 -11.14 21.02 1.42
CA TYR A 49 -11.74 21.83 0.34
C TYR A 49 -12.82 22.71 0.95
N PRO A 50 -12.84 24.03 0.65
CA PRO A 50 -13.83 24.92 1.25
C PRO A 50 -15.27 24.56 0.95
N ASN A 51 -15.55 23.97 -0.20
CA ASN A 51 -16.91 23.69 -0.66
C ASN A 51 -17.21 22.21 -0.80
N LYS A 52 -16.37 21.34 -0.25
CA LYS A 52 -16.49 19.89 -0.36
C LYS A 52 -16.12 19.22 0.95
N PRO A 53 -16.61 18.00 1.20
CA PRO A 53 -16.14 17.23 2.35
C PRO A 53 -14.63 17.02 2.31
N THR A 54 -14.01 16.96 3.48
CA THR A 54 -12.60 16.65 3.59
C THR A 54 -12.34 15.25 3.06
N GLU A 55 -11.33 15.11 2.21
CA GLU A 55 -10.90 13.83 1.68
C GLU A 55 -9.71 13.31 2.48
N THR A 56 -9.75 12.03 2.82
CA THR A 56 -8.66 11.36 3.53
C THR A 56 -8.00 10.36 2.60
N PHE A 57 -6.67 10.38 2.58
CA PHE A 57 -5.86 9.46 1.79
C PHE A 57 -4.96 8.65 2.71
N VAL A 58 -4.76 7.39 2.37
CA VAL A 58 -3.83 6.51 3.07
C VAL A 58 -2.73 6.12 2.10
N HIS A 59 -1.49 6.22 2.55
CA HIS A 59 -0.31 5.79 1.81
C HIS A 59 0.31 4.60 2.53
N VAL A 60 0.63 3.56 1.79
CA VAL A 60 1.25 2.36 2.34
C VAL A 60 2.54 2.11 1.59
N LEU A 61 3.63 1.94 2.32
CA LEU A 61 4.92 1.58 1.77
C LEU A 61 5.25 0.16 2.22
N LEU A 62 5.54 -0.70 1.26
CA LEU A 62 5.93 -2.09 1.52
C LEU A 62 7.38 -2.27 1.12
N LEU A 63 8.21 -2.67 2.07
CA LEU A 63 9.56 -3.11 1.75
C LEU A 63 9.51 -4.61 1.50
N VAL A 64 9.87 -5.02 0.29
CA VAL A 64 9.77 -6.41 -0.13
C VAL A 64 11.11 -6.91 -0.63
N GLU A 65 11.37 -8.20 -0.46
CA GLU A 65 12.57 -8.89 -0.94
C GLU A 65 12.18 -10.02 -1.86
N ASN A 66 12.95 -10.17 -2.94
CA ASN A 66 12.77 -11.29 -3.86
C ASN A 66 13.69 -12.44 -3.44
N ASN A 67 13.09 -13.61 -3.24
CA ASN A 67 13.80 -14.79 -2.78
C ASN A 67 14.36 -15.68 -3.90
N LEU A 68 14.18 -15.30 -5.15
CA LEU A 68 14.63 -16.12 -6.28
C LEU A 68 16.11 -16.02 -6.60
N GLU A 69 16.82 -15.20 -5.88
CA GLU A 69 18.20 -14.87 -6.19
C GLU A 69 19.24 -15.76 -5.63
N THR A 70 18.86 -16.80 -4.99
CA THR A 70 19.80 -17.68 -4.29
C THR A 70 20.48 -18.68 -5.17
N LEU A 71 20.34 -18.56 -6.43
CA LEU A 71 20.91 -19.51 -7.39
C LEU A 71 22.21 -19.04 -7.99
#